data_25b23b6c4d7adf7282f3e244e1dbf96d
#
_entry.id   25b23b6c4d7adf7282f3e244e1dbf96d
#
_cell.length_a   1.000
_cell.length_b   1.000
_cell.length_c   1.000
_cell.angle_alpha   90.00
_cell.angle_beta   90.00
_cell.angle_gamma   90.00
#
_symmetry.space_group_name_H-M   'P 1'
#
loop_
_entity.id
_entity.type
_entity.pdbx_description
1 polymer ?
#
loop_
_entity_poly.entity_id
_entity_poly.type
_entity_poly.pdbx_seq_one_letter_code
_entity_poly.pdbx_strand_id
1 'polypeptide(L)'
;FLSSLNSLSVKILDELLIISPLILICLIAGAMSKISTELIVALLNLAICILLASVASLGIAKLVLRKFTTSAERSNFTSNPADEVFLLALTTGRSIACSPTKIKSLKEIGRSPSESEAATSLSLLISRLGNVVYNVIVIIFALNLYEVNLSPIVLVQILVFGVFTGIASAGLNGVAVLPTIGFALAYFAVPLPPILILLIAVDPILTLARSSITGVLSLAISTVSTRGS
;
A
#
# COMPACT_ATOMS: atom_id res chain seq x y z
N PHE A 1 15.63 32.68 -1.58
CA PHE A 1 14.41 32.55 -0.77
C PHE A 1 13.83 31.14 -0.81
N LEU A 2 13.52 30.58 -1.98
CA LEU A 2 12.96 29.22 -2.11
C LEU A 2 13.92 28.13 -1.59
N SER A 3 15.21 28.24 -1.85
CA SER A 3 16.22 27.31 -1.35
C SER A 3 16.34 27.35 0.19
N SER A 4 16.28 28.58 0.77
CA SER A 4 16.30 28.75 2.24
C SER A 4 15.04 28.21 2.90
N LEU A 5 13.88 28.38 2.26
CA LEU A 5 12.62 27.81 2.72
C LEU A 5 12.62 26.27 2.67
N ASN A 6 13.17 25.70 1.60
CA ASN A 6 13.31 24.26 1.47
C ASN A 6 14.27 23.69 2.54
N SER A 7 15.42 24.33 2.76
CA SER A 7 16.38 23.87 3.77
C SER A 7 15.81 23.99 5.21
N LEU A 8 15.01 25.01 5.48
CA LEU A 8 14.32 25.16 6.77
C LEU A 8 13.26 24.06 6.95
N SER A 9 12.47 23.79 5.90
CA SER A 9 11.44 22.74 5.93
C SER A 9 12.06 21.35 6.14
N VAL A 10 13.18 21.07 5.51
CA VAL A 10 13.90 19.80 5.69
C VAL A 10 14.42 19.67 7.13
N LYS A 11 15.01 20.72 7.68
CA LYS A 11 15.49 20.69 9.08
C LYS A 11 14.34 20.48 10.08
N ILE A 12 13.20 21.13 9.89
CA ILE A 12 12.02 20.93 10.75
C ILE A 12 11.52 19.48 10.62
N LEU A 13 11.51 18.92 9.41
CA LEU A 13 11.13 17.54 9.20
C LEU A 13 12.08 16.54 9.88
N ASP A 14 13.39 16.78 9.81
CA ASP A 14 14.38 15.93 10.47
C ASP A 14 14.23 15.96 12.00
N GLU A 15 14.01 17.12 12.61
CA GLU A 15 13.73 17.26 14.04
C GLU A 15 12.43 16.53 14.43
N LEU A 16 11.36 16.69 13.64
CA LEU A 16 10.10 16.01 13.88
C LEU A 16 10.23 14.47 13.73
N LEU A 17 11.08 14.00 12.81
CA LEU A 17 11.33 12.57 12.63
C LEU A 17 12.03 11.94 13.83
N ILE A 18 12.91 12.68 14.53
CA ILE A 18 13.57 12.22 15.76
C ILE A 18 12.56 12.05 16.89
N ILE A 19 11.57 12.96 16.98
CA ILE A 19 10.56 12.95 18.05
C ILE A 19 9.40 11.99 17.71
N SER A 20 9.18 11.71 16.42
CA SER A 20 8.05 10.91 15.96
C SER A 20 7.94 9.51 16.59
N PRO A 21 9.02 8.73 16.85
CA PRO A 21 8.90 7.44 17.52
C PRO A 21 8.37 7.56 18.94
N LEU A 22 8.77 8.60 19.66
CA LEU A 22 8.31 8.84 21.03
C LEU A 22 6.82 9.19 21.06
N ILE A 23 6.40 10.09 20.16
CA ILE A 23 4.97 10.46 20.01
C ILE A 23 4.16 9.21 19.65
N LEU A 24 4.66 8.38 18.75
CA LEU A 24 3.99 7.15 18.30
C LEU A 24 3.84 6.14 19.44
N ILE A 25 4.88 5.95 20.25
CA ILE A 25 4.83 5.07 21.44
C ILE A 25 3.81 5.60 22.46
N CYS A 26 3.80 6.90 22.75
CA CYS A 26 2.84 7.49 23.67
C CYS A 26 1.39 7.36 23.15
N LEU A 27 1.18 7.54 21.85
CA LEU A 27 -0.11 7.42 21.20
C LEU A 27 -0.62 5.98 21.23
N ILE A 28 0.25 5.01 20.93
CA ILE A 28 -0.05 3.58 21.00
C ILE A 28 -0.35 3.17 22.46
N ALA A 29 0.49 3.56 23.40
CA ALA A 29 0.28 3.24 24.81
C ALA A 29 -1.04 3.82 25.35
N GLY A 30 -1.34 5.08 25.01
CA GLY A 30 -2.60 5.74 25.35
C GLY A 30 -3.82 5.08 24.70
N ALA A 31 -3.69 4.60 23.47
CA ALA A 31 -4.73 3.85 22.78
C ALA A 31 -4.93 2.48 23.43
N MET A 32 -3.85 1.74 23.67
CA MET A 32 -3.90 0.37 24.23
C MET A 32 -4.48 0.33 25.63
N SER A 33 -4.31 1.35 26.45
CA SER A 33 -4.89 1.41 27.80
C SER A 33 -6.43 1.41 27.84
N LYS A 34 -7.08 1.71 26.71
CA LYS A 34 -8.55 1.81 26.57
C LYS A 34 -9.15 0.72 25.66
N ILE A 35 -8.32 -0.16 25.11
CA ILE A 35 -8.73 -1.17 24.14
C ILE A 35 -9.11 -2.46 24.88
N SER A 36 -10.30 -2.99 24.59
CA SER A 36 -10.71 -4.32 25.05
C SER A 36 -9.92 -5.42 24.35
N THR A 37 -9.82 -6.60 25.00
CA THR A 37 -9.18 -7.77 24.39
C THR A 37 -9.83 -8.18 23.06
N GLU A 38 -11.13 -8.02 22.93
CA GLU A 38 -11.87 -8.30 21.69
C GLU A 38 -11.43 -7.41 20.54
N LEU A 39 -11.17 -6.14 20.84
CA LEU A 39 -10.70 -5.18 19.84
C LEU A 39 -9.26 -5.46 19.40
N ILE A 40 -8.40 -5.94 20.30
CA ILE A 40 -7.04 -6.39 19.95
C ILE A 40 -7.12 -7.58 18.97
N VAL A 41 -7.98 -8.54 19.23
CA VAL A 41 -8.20 -9.68 18.32
C VAL A 41 -8.71 -9.21 16.95
N ALA A 42 -9.64 -8.24 16.94
CA ALA A 42 -10.14 -7.66 15.70
C ALA A 42 -9.02 -6.98 14.89
N LEU A 43 -8.14 -6.21 15.55
CA LEU A 43 -6.98 -5.56 14.88
C LEU A 43 -5.95 -6.58 14.38
N LEU A 44 -5.73 -7.66 15.11
CA LEU A 44 -4.87 -8.76 14.63
C LEU A 44 -5.46 -9.42 13.39
N ASN A 45 -6.77 -9.68 13.38
CA ASN A 45 -7.45 -10.21 12.20
C ASN A 45 -7.34 -9.26 10.99
N LEU A 46 -7.47 -7.94 11.20
CA LEU A 46 -7.25 -6.94 10.17
C LEU A 46 -5.82 -7.02 9.60
N ALA A 47 -4.82 -7.08 10.48
CA ALA A 47 -3.42 -7.18 10.07
C ALA A 47 -3.16 -8.48 9.28
N ILE A 48 -3.69 -9.61 9.73
CA ILE A 48 -3.59 -10.91 9.05
C ILE A 48 -4.24 -10.82 7.66
N CYS A 49 -5.44 -10.25 7.52
CA CYS A 49 -6.10 -10.11 6.23
C CYS A 49 -5.26 -9.29 5.24
N ILE A 50 -4.66 -8.19 5.68
CA ILE A 50 -3.82 -7.33 4.82
C ILE A 50 -2.50 -8.05 4.46
N LEU A 51 -1.90 -8.79 5.39
CA LEU A 51 -0.72 -9.62 5.10
C LEU A 51 -1.04 -10.74 4.10
N LEU A 52 -2.15 -11.43 4.26
CA LEU A 52 -2.61 -12.44 3.29
C LEU A 52 -2.85 -11.82 1.91
N ALA A 53 -3.46 -10.64 1.84
CA ALA A 53 -3.64 -9.91 0.58
C ALA A 53 -2.28 -9.54 -0.05
N SER A 54 -1.26 -9.20 0.75
CA SER A 54 0.08 -8.91 0.23
C SER A 54 0.76 -10.15 -0.34
N VAL A 55 0.64 -11.30 0.31
CA VAL A 55 1.15 -12.58 -0.21
C VAL A 55 0.39 -13.02 -1.47
N ALA A 56 -0.93 -12.86 -1.48
CA ALA A 56 -1.74 -13.14 -2.67
C ALA A 56 -1.34 -12.26 -3.86
N SER A 57 -1.06 -10.97 -3.63
CA SER A 57 -0.59 -10.05 -4.67
C SER A 57 0.77 -10.47 -5.25
N LEU A 58 1.67 -11.01 -4.42
CA LEU A 58 2.94 -11.60 -4.89
C LEU A 58 2.68 -12.80 -5.82
N GLY A 59 1.74 -13.68 -5.45
CA GLY A 59 1.32 -14.80 -6.30
C GLY A 59 0.78 -14.33 -7.66
N ILE A 60 -0.10 -13.32 -7.64
CA ILE A 60 -0.65 -12.72 -8.88
C ILE A 60 0.47 -12.12 -9.73
N ALA A 61 1.39 -11.35 -9.14
CA ALA A 61 2.50 -10.77 -9.87
C ALA A 61 3.41 -11.84 -10.51
N LYS A 62 3.71 -12.93 -9.80
CA LYS A 62 4.46 -14.07 -10.35
C LYS A 62 3.73 -14.74 -11.52
N LEU A 63 2.41 -14.89 -11.42
CA LEU A 63 1.60 -15.47 -12.51
C LEU A 63 1.60 -14.55 -13.73
N VAL A 64 1.46 -13.24 -13.54
CA VAL A 64 1.52 -12.26 -14.62
C VAL A 64 2.91 -12.28 -15.27
N LEU A 65 3.99 -12.23 -14.50
CA LEU A 65 5.35 -12.34 -15.02
C LEU A 65 5.53 -13.63 -15.83
N ARG A 66 5.06 -14.77 -15.33
CA ARG A 66 5.13 -16.06 -16.04
C ARG A 66 4.37 -16.05 -17.37
N LYS A 67 3.21 -15.37 -17.44
CA LYS A 67 2.37 -15.31 -18.63
C LYS A 67 2.90 -14.32 -19.67
N PHE A 68 3.50 -13.20 -19.23
CA PHE A 68 3.88 -12.10 -20.10
C PHE A 68 5.40 -12.05 -20.40
N THR A 69 6.20 -12.96 -19.83
CA THR A 69 7.63 -13.10 -20.09
C THR A 69 7.91 -14.49 -20.64
N THR A 70 8.71 -14.60 -21.71
CA THR A 70 9.09 -15.87 -22.32
C THR A 70 10.06 -16.66 -21.43
N SER A 71 10.21 -17.96 -21.68
CA SER A 71 11.16 -18.78 -20.90
C SER A 71 12.60 -18.31 -21.07
N ALA A 72 12.97 -17.82 -22.27
CA ALA A 72 14.29 -17.26 -22.55
C ALA A 72 14.54 -15.95 -21.78
N GLU A 73 13.58 -15.05 -21.78
CA GLU A 73 13.67 -13.80 -21.01
C GLU A 73 13.77 -14.07 -19.49
N ARG A 74 13.04 -15.09 -19.00
CA ARG A 74 13.11 -15.47 -17.58
C ARG A 74 14.45 -16.04 -17.14
N SER A 75 15.17 -16.71 -18.04
CA SER A 75 16.51 -17.22 -17.75
C SER A 75 17.55 -16.10 -17.54
N ASN A 76 17.26 -14.90 -18.01
CA ASN A 76 18.11 -13.73 -17.82
C ASN A 76 17.98 -13.08 -16.44
N PHE A 77 16.92 -13.39 -15.68
CA PHE A 77 16.79 -12.87 -14.32
C PHE A 77 17.85 -13.47 -13.39
N THR A 78 18.60 -12.62 -12.74
CA THR A 78 19.56 -13.01 -11.70
C THR A 78 18.84 -13.61 -10.49
N SER A 79 17.64 -13.07 -10.18
CA SER A 79 16.74 -13.52 -9.11
C SER A 79 15.29 -13.25 -9.54
N ASN A 80 14.32 -13.82 -8.84
CA ASN A 80 12.92 -13.55 -9.16
C ASN A 80 12.55 -12.10 -8.82
N PRO A 81 12.29 -11.23 -9.82
CA PRO A 81 12.09 -9.80 -9.58
C PRO A 81 10.86 -9.51 -8.71
N ALA A 82 9.85 -10.38 -8.72
CA ALA A 82 8.68 -10.21 -7.86
C ALA A 82 9.04 -10.39 -6.38
N ASP A 83 9.92 -11.34 -6.05
CA ASP A 83 10.37 -11.57 -4.68
C ASP A 83 11.26 -10.43 -4.18
N GLU A 84 12.19 -9.94 -5.02
CA GLU A 84 13.02 -8.78 -4.67
C GLU A 84 12.18 -7.52 -4.41
N VAL A 85 11.26 -7.21 -5.31
CA VAL A 85 10.36 -6.06 -5.17
C VAL A 85 9.46 -6.19 -3.94
N PHE A 86 8.96 -7.40 -3.67
CA PHE A 86 8.13 -7.68 -2.50
C PHE A 86 8.90 -7.42 -1.20
N LEU A 87 10.08 -8.03 -1.06
CA LEU A 87 10.91 -7.87 0.14
C LEU A 87 11.37 -6.42 0.33
N LEU A 88 11.79 -5.76 -0.75
CA LEU A 88 12.23 -4.36 -0.67
C LEU A 88 11.07 -3.43 -0.29
N ALA A 89 9.88 -3.63 -0.83
CA ALA A 89 8.70 -2.84 -0.46
C ALA A 89 8.25 -3.12 0.97
N LEU A 90 8.32 -4.39 1.41
CA LEU A 90 7.95 -4.81 2.76
C LEU A 90 8.92 -4.25 3.81
N THR A 91 10.21 -4.18 3.51
CA THR A 91 11.22 -3.66 4.46
C THR A 91 11.26 -2.14 4.51
N THR A 92 11.08 -1.47 3.36
CA THR A 92 11.16 0.00 3.28
C THR A 92 9.83 0.71 3.56
N GLY A 93 8.70 0.01 3.41
CA GLY A 93 7.36 0.60 3.48
C GLY A 93 7.05 1.59 2.35
N ARG A 94 7.86 1.60 1.28
CA ARG A 94 7.74 2.54 0.16
C ARG A 94 7.86 1.85 -1.18
N SER A 95 6.78 1.81 -1.95
CA SER A 95 6.78 1.21 -3.30
C SER A 95 7.71 1.92 -4.29
N ILE A 96 7.97 3.22 -4.08
CA ILE A 96 8.89 3.99 -4.92
C ILE A 96 10.36 3.53 -4.76
N ALA A 97 10.74 3.03 -3.59
CA ALA A 97 12.08 2.48 -3.34
C ALA A 97 12.38 1.26 -4.23
N CYS A 98 11.36 0.60 -4.77
CA CYS A 98 11.49 -0.54 -5.66
C CYS A 98 11.76 -0.15 -7.13
N SER A 99 11.74 1.15 -7.47
CA SER A 99 11.93 1.61 -8.86
C SER A 99 13.24 1.12 -9.51
N PRO A 100 14.39 1.18 -8.85
CA PRO A 100 15.64 0.67 -9.42
C PRO A 100 15.59 -0.82 -9.75
N THR A 101 15.03 -1.64 -8.85
CA THR A 101 14.87 -3.09 -9.04
C THR A 101 13.93 -3.40 -10.22
N LYS A 102 12.83 -2.66 -10.37
CA LYS A 102 11.90 -2.81 -11.50
C LYS A 102 12.56 -2.46 -12.83
N ILE A 103 13.26 -1.32 -12.89
CA ILE A 103 14.00 -0.88 -14.09
C ILE A 103 15.04 -1.93 -14.47
N LYS A 104 15.81 -2.44 -13.49
CA LYS A 104 16.77 -3.52 -13.70
C LYS A 104 16.10 -4.75 -14.31
N SER A 105 15.00 -5.22 -13.73
CA SER A 105 14.27 -6.40 -14.20
C SER A 105 13.73 -6.24 -15.63
N LEU A 106 13.25 -5.05 -15.99
CA LEU A 106 12.79 -4.76 -17.35
C LEU A 106 13.95 -4.76 -18.36
N LYS A 107 15.12 -4.25 -17.97
CA LYS A 107 16.33 -4.30 -18.81
C LYS A 107 16.84 -5.74 -19.00
N GLU A 108 16.76 -6.58 -17.97
CA GLU A 108 17.14 -8.00 -18.05
C GLU A 108 16.29 -8.79 -19.07
N ILE A 109 15.02 -8.40 -19.28
CA ILE A 109 14.16 -8.97 -20.33
C ILE A 109 14.27 -8.28 -21.68
N GLY A 110 15.33 -7.45 -21.90
CA GLY A 110 15.65 -6.84 -23.18
C GLY A 110 14.90 -5.56 -23.52
N ARG A 111 14.27 -4.90 -22.52
CA ARG A 111 13.64 -3.59 -22.75
C ARG A 111 14.68 -2.47 -22.76
N SER A 112 14.43 -1.44 -23.58
CA SER A 112 15.32 -0.28 -23.63
C SER A 112 15.33 0.49 -22.30
N PRO A 113 16.40 1.21 -21.97
CA PRO A 113 16.48 2.00 -20.73
C PRO A 113 15.33 3.01 -20.60
N SER A 114 15.01 3.72 -21.67
CA SER A 114 13.94 4.74 -21.71
C SER A 114 12.56 4.13 -21.48
N GLU A 115 12.26 3.00 -22.14
CA GLU A 115 11.01 2.27 -21.93
C GLU A 115 10.88 1.74 -20.49
N SER A 116 11.95 1.19 -19.93
CA SER A 116 11.98 0.68 -18.58
C SER A 116 11.70 1.75 -17.53
N GLU A 117 12.27 2.94 -17.71
CA GLU A 117 12.06 4.09 -16.84
C GLU A 117 10.64 4.65 -16.97
N ALA A 118 10.17 4.83 -18.20
CA ALA A 118 8.81 5.32 -18.48
C ALA A 118 7.74 4.35 -17.93
N ALA A 119 7.87 3.05 -18.23
CA ALA A 119 6.93 2.03 -17.77
C ALA A 119 6.91 1.92 -16.23
N THR A 120 8.08 2.00 -15.57
CA THR A 120 8.17 1.99 -14.11
C THR A 120 7.49 3.21 -13.51
N SER A 121 7.73 4.40 -14.04
CA SER A 121 7.13 5.65 -13.56
C SER A 121 5.61 5.65 -13.74
N LEU A 122 5.12 5.28 -14.91
CA LEU A 122 3.69 5.17 -15.19
C LEU A 122 3.02 4.12 -14.31
N SER A 123 3.66 2.94 -14.13
CA SER A 123 3.12 1.88 -13.29
C SER A 123 2.97 2.31 -11.84
N LEU A 124 3.86 3.13 -11.30
CA LEU A 124 3.77 3.67 -9.94
C LEU A 124 2.63 4.69 -9.79
N LEU A 125 2.35 5.47 -10.82
CA LEU A 125 1.24 6.43 -10.82
C LEU A 125 -0.11 5.72 -10.89
N ILE A 126 -0.23 4.72 -11.77
CA ILE A 126 -1.47 3.99 -12.02
C ILE A 126 -1.74 2.94 -10.92
N SER A 127 -0.70 2.29 -10.42
CA SER A 127 -0.83 1.19 -9.48
C SER A 127 -1.08 1.65 -8.04
N ARG A 128 -2.24 2.23 -7.81
CA ARG A 128 -2.74 2.48 -6.44
C ARG A 128 -3.49 1.28 -5.86
N LEU A 129 -3.30 0.11 -6.45
CA LEU A 129 -4.00 -1.12 -6.07
C LEU A 129 -3.73 -1.52 -4.62
N GLY A 130 -2.54 -1.25 -4.08
CA GLY A 130 -2.27 -1.48 -2.67
C GLY A 130 -3.16 -0.64 -1.75
N ASN A 131 -3.40 0.62 -2.09
CA ASN A 131 -4.31 1.47 -1.32
C ASN A 131 -5.76 1.04 -1.52
N VAL A 132 -6.16 0.63 -2.73
CA VAL A 132 -7.51 0.11 -3.00
C VAL A 132 -7.79 -1.12 -2.16
N VAL A 133 -6.91 -2.13 -2.19
CA VAL A 133 -7.05 -3.36 -1.40
C VAL A 133 -7.09 -3.04 0.09
N TYR A 134 -6.19 -2.20 0.57
CA TYR A 134 -6.16 -1.75 1.95
C TYR A 134 -7.48 -1.08 2.36
N ASN A 135 -7.96 -0.11 1.58
CA ASN A 135 -9.17 0.63 1.89
C ASN A 135 -10.41 -0.27 1.92
N VAL A 136 -10.54 -1.21 0.96
CA VAL A 136 -11.63 -2.20 0.95
C VAL A 136 -11.61 -3.03 2.23
N ILE A 137 -10.44 -3.57 2.62
CA ILE A 137 -10.33 -4.40 3.83
C ILE A 137 -10.65 -3.58 5.08
N VAL A 138 -10.17 -2.33 5.17
CA VAL A 138 -10.43 -1.46 6.31
C VAL A 138 -11.90 -1.04 6.38
N ILE A 139 -12.56 -0.76 5.24
CA ILE A 139 -14.00 -0.46 5.24
C ILE A 139 -14.79 -1.67 5.73
N ILE A 140 -14.49 -2.88 5.22
CA ILE A 140 -15.13 -4.12 5.68
C ILE A 140 -14.91 -4.32 7.19
N PHE A 141 -13.68 -4.12 7.66
CA PHE A 141 -13.36 -4.20 9.09
C PHE A 141 -14.19 -3.24 9.92
N ALA A 142 -14.28 -1.98 9.49
CA ALA A 142 -15.06 -0.96 10.18
C ALA A 142 -16.55 -1.29 10.21
N LEU A 143 -17.11 -1.75 9.10
CA LEU A 143 -18.53 -2.14 9.03
C LEU A 143 -18.82 -3.36 9.93
N ASN A 144 -17.92 -4.35 9.97
CA ASN A 144 -18.05 -5.49 10.88
C ASN A 144 -17.97 -5.08 12.35
N LEU A 145 -17.09 -4.12 12.69
CA LEU A 145 -16.95 -3.62 14.06
C LEU A 145 -18.25 -2.94 14.57
N TYR A 146 -19.00 -2.35 13.65
CA TYR A 146 -20.30 -1.68 13.93
C TYR A 146 -21.51 -2.55 13.55
N GLU A 147 -21.31 -3.86 13.35
CA GLU A 147 -22.36 -4.85 13.08
C GLU A 147 -23.25 -4.49 11.87
N VAL A 148 -22.72 -3.74 10.91
CA VAL A 148 -23.43 -3.41 9.69
C VAL A 148 -23.58 -4.66 8.81
N ASN A 149 -24.81 -4.96 8.38
CA ASN A 149 -25.06 -6.14 7.57
C ASN A 149 -24.41 -6.04 6.18
N LEU A 150 -23.51 -6.98 5.88
CA LEU A 150 -22.78 -7.04 4.61
C LEU A 150 -23.59 -7.76 3.54
N SER A 151 -24.67 -7.13 3.06
CA SER A 151 -25.43 -7.64 1.91
C SER A 151 -24.58 -7.56 0.62
N PRO A 152 -24.91 -8.33 -0.45
CA PRO A 152 -24.19 -8.26 -1.73
C PRO A 152 -24.14 -6.85 -2.33
N ILE A 153 -25.18 -6.04 -2.12
CA ILE A 153 -25.22 -4.64 -2.58
C ILE A 153 -24.20 -3.81 -1.81
N VAL A 154 -24.11 -3.98 -0.48
CA VAL A 154 -23.13 -3.28 0.36
C VAL A 154 -21.70 -3.66 -0.05
N LEU A 155 -21.44 -4.93 -0.39
CA LEU A 155 -20.12 -5.37 -0.88
C LEU A 155 -19.72 -4.67 -2.19
N VAL A 156 -20.66 -4.51 -3.13
CA VAL A 156 -20.40 -3.76 -4.37
C VAL A 156 -20.09 -2.29 -4.04
N GLN A 157 -20.86 -1.67 -3.15
CA GLN A 157 -20.61 -0.29 -2.71
C GLN A 157 -19.24 -0.14 -2.07
N ILE A 158 -18.83 -1.09 -1.20
CA ILE A 158 -17.49 -1.08 -0.59
C ILE A 158 -16.39 -1.14 -1.67
N LEU A 159 -16.54 -1.98 -2.69
CA LEU A 159 -15.58 -2.04 -3.80
C LEU A 159 -15.49 -0.71 -4.54
N VAL A 160 -16.61 -0.08 -4.85
CA VAL A 160 -16.67 1.24 -5.51
C VAL A 160 -15.96 2.29 -4.65
N PHE A 161 -16.31 2.39 -3.37
CA PHE A 161 -15.67 3.32 -2.45
C PHE A 161 -14.17 3.01 -2.25
N GLY A 162 -13.79 1.74 -2.17
CA GLY A 162 -12.41 1.31 -2.07
C GLY A 162 -11.56 1.77 -3.26
N VAL A 163 -12.09 1.62 -4.48
CA VAL A 163 -11.42 2.11 -5.71
C VAL A 163 -11.34 3.64 -5.68
N PHE A 164 -12.44 4.33 -5.39
CA PHE A 164 -12.49 5.78 -5.37
C PHE A 164 -11.52 6.38 -4.34
N THR A 165 -11.56 5.88 -3.10
CA THR A 165 -10.67 6.35 -2.02
C THR A 165 -9.22 5.93 -2.24
N GLY A 166 -8.99 4.78 -2.88
CA GLY A 166 -7.66 4.33 -3.29
C GLY A 166 -7.02 5.28 -4.30
N ILE A 167 -7.79 5.73 -5.31
CA ILE A 167 -7.35 6.73 -6.29
C ILE A 167 -7.17 8.10 -5.62
N ALA A 168 -8.13 8.52 -4.80
CA ALA A 168 -8.08 9.80 -4.08
C ALA A 168 -6.88 9.90 -3.12
N SER A 169 -6.36 8.76 -2.64
CA SER A 169 -5.14 8.70 -1.82
C SER A 169 -3.85 8.84 -2.62
N ALA A 170 -3.90 9.20 -3.90
CA ALA A 170 -2.72 9.39 -4.74
C ALA A 170 -1.77 10.44 -4.14
N GLY A 171 -0.49 10.06 -3.99
CA GLY A 171 0.52 10.92 -3.35
C GLY A 171 0.54 10.90 -1.83
N LEU A 172 -0.48 10.32 -1.18
CA LEU A 172 -0.53 10.17 0.27
C LEU A 172 0.17 8.88 0.71
N ASN A 173 0.85 8.91 1.84
CA ASN A 173 1.51 7.75 2.44
C ASN A 173 1.23 7.69 3.94
N GLY A 174 1.32 6.49 4.51
CA GLY A 174 1.11 6.27 5.94
C GLY A 174 -0.27 6.74 6.39
N VAL A 175 -0.30 7.34 7.55
CA VAL A 175 -1.51 7.85 8.23
C VAL A 175 -2.32 8.83 7.37
N ALA A 176 -1.68 9.56 6.44
CA ALA A 176 -2.37 10.52 5.57
C ALA A 176 -3.41 9.87 4.62
N VAL A 177 -3.35 8.56 4.42
CA VAL A 177 -4.37 7.82 3.64
C VAL A 177 -5.67 7.64 4.43
N LEU A 178 -5.61 7.59 5.75
CA LEU A 178 -6.76 7.26 6.59
C LEU A 178 -7.96 8.21 6.44
N PRO A 179 -7.78 9.54 6.33
CA PRO A 179 -8.92 10.45 6.11
C PRO A 179 -9.70 10.16 4.82
N THR A 180 -9.05 9.58 3.78
CA THR A 180 -9.77 9.24 2.54
C THR A 180 -10.82 8.16 2.74
N ILE A 181 -10.60 7.26 3.71
CA ILE A 181 -11.55 6.22 4.10
C ILE A 181 -12.78 6.85 4.77
N GLY A 182 -12.62 8.01 5.39
CA GLY A 182 -13.69 8.72 6.09
C GLY A 182 -14.89 9.01 5.20
N PHE A 183 -14.70 9.25 3.90
CA PHE A 183 -15.80 9.43 2.95
C PHE A 183 -16.66 8.17 2.82
N ALA A 184 -16.03 7.00 2.76
CA ALA A 184 -16.75 5.74 2.71
C ALA A 184 -17.49 5.45 4.03
N LEU A 185 -16.82 5.66 5.17
CA LEU A 185 -17.40 5.43 6.48
C LEU A 185 -18.57 6.38 6.76
N ALA A 186 -18.50 7.64 6.33
CA ALA A 186 -19.58 8.60 6.43
C ALA A 186 -20.82 8.16 5.64
N TYR A 187 -20.63 7.58 4.46
CA TYR A 187 -21.75 7.02 3.67
C TYR A 187 -22.47 5.89 4.41
N PHE A 188 -21.73 5.03 5.10
CA PHE A 188 -22.30 3.93 5.88
C PHE A 188 -22.71 4.34 7.31
N ALA A 189 -22.71 5.64 7.62
CA ALA A 189 -23.03 6.19 8.95
C ALA A 189 -22.16 5.62 10.09
N VAL A 190 -20.94 5.21 9.78
CA VAL A 190 -19.96 4.70 10.76
C VAL A 190 -19.08 5.86 11.26
N PRO A 191 -18.94 6.07 12.60
CA PRO A 191 -18.16 7.17 13.14
C PRO A 191 -16.67 6.97 12.87
N LEU A 192 -16.05 7.90 12.16
CA LEU A 192 -14.65 7.87 11.78
C LEU A 192 -13.66 7.99 12.98
N PRO A 193 -13.87 8.88 13.99
CA PRO A 193 -12.84 9.14 14.99
C PRO A 193 -12.37 7.91 15.79
N PRO A 194 -13.24 7.02 16.29
CA PRO A 194 -12.82 5.82 17.00
C PRO A 194 -11.98 4.88 16.11
N ILE A 195 -12.39 4.73 14.84
CA ILE A 195 -11.69 3.88 13.87
C ILE A 195 -10.32 4.45 13.53
N LEU A 196 -10.21 5.77 13.36
CA LEU A 196 -8.93 6.42 13.09
C LEU A 196 -7.90 6.15 14.17
N ILE A 197 -8.29 6.26 15.45
CA ILE A 197 -7.37 6.01 16.58
C ILE A 197 -6.81 4.58 16.51
N LEU A 198 -7.67 3.61 16.22
CA LEU A 198 -7.27 2.21 16.09
C LEU A 198 -6.33 1.99 14.89
N LEU A 199 -6.68 2.55 13.74
CA LEU A 199 -5.89 2.39 12.52
C LEU A 199 -4.53 3.07 12.63
N ILE A 200 -4.44 4.25 13.25
CA ILE A 200 -3.16 4.95 13.47
C ILE A 200 -2.20 4.09 14.27
N ALA A 201 -2.69 3.36 15.28
CA ALA A 201 -1.85 2.50 16.12
C ALA A 201 -1.20 1.35 15.34
N VAL A 202 -1.88 0.79 14.35
CA VAL A 202 -1.40 -0.36 13.55
C VAL A 202 -0.88 0.01 12.16
N ASP A 203 -1.10 1.26 11.71
CA ASP A 203 -0.71 1.73 10.36
C ASP A 203 0.77 1.51 10.01
N PRO A 204 1.75 1.65 10.92
CA PRO A 204 3.14 1.36 10.59
C PRO A 204 3.35 -0.05 10.03
N ILE A 205 2.68 -1.06 10.59
CA ILE A 205 2.74 -2.45 10.12
C ILE A 205 1.95 -2.60 8.82
N LEU A 206 0.75 -2.02 8.77
CA LEU A 206 -0.13 -2.11 7.61
C LEU A 206 0.45 -1.41 6.38
N THR A 207 1.21 -0.33 6.59
CA THR A 207 1.91 0.40 5.51
C THR A 207 2.95 -0.48 4.81
N LEU A 208 3.66 -1.35 5.53
CA LEU A 208 4.63 -2.28 4.94
C LEU A 208 3.93 -3.23 3.95
N ALA A 209 2.85 -3.88 4.39
CA ALA A 209 2.07 -4.79 3.55
C ALA A 209 1.39 -4.05 2.37
N ARG A 210 0.82 -2.87 2.59
CA ARG A 210 0.23 -2.03 1.53
C ARG A 210 1.25 -1.63 0.46
N SER A 211 2.46 -1.27 0.89
CA SER A 211 3.54 -0.91 -0.03
C SER A 211 4.03 -2.10 -0.84
N SER A 212 4.07 -3.31 -0.26
CA SER A 212 4.43 -4.53 -0.98
C SER A 212 3.40 -4.89 -2.05
N ILE A 213 2.09 -4.77 -1.77
CA ILE A 213 1.03 -4.95 -2.77
C ILE A 213 1.23 -3.99 -3.94
N THR A 214 1.40 -2.69 -3.66
CA THR A 214 1.64 -1.68 -4.70
C THR A 214 2.92 -1.97 -5.48
N GLY A 215 3.99 -2.36 -4.80
CA GLY A 215 5.29 -2.68 -5.39
C GLY A 215 5.21 -3.79 -6.43
N VAL A 216 4.67 -4.95 -6.04
CA VAL A 216 4.63 -6.13 -6.93
C VAL A 216 3.61 -5.99 -8.05
N LEU A 217 2.45 -5.38 -7.79
CA LEU A 217 1.44 -5.15 -8.83
C LEU A 217 1.91 -4.10 -9.84
N SER A 218 2.65 -3.06 -9.41
CA SER A 218 3.23 -2.11 -10.36
C SER A 218 4.33 -2.75 -11.21
N LEU A 219 5.12 -3.70 -10.70
CA LEU A 219 6.04 -4.50 -11.51
C LEU A 219 5.29 -5.31 -12.57
N ALA A 220 4.20 -5.97 -12.20
CA ALA A 220 3.37 -6.72 -13.14
C ALA A 220 2.81 -5.82 -14.24
N ILE A 221 2.29 -4.64 -13.89
CA ILE A 221 1.76 -3.65 -14.85
C ILE A 221 2.86 -3.17 -15.78
N SER A 222 4.06 -2.81 -15.28
CA SER A 222 5.17 -2.34 -16.10
C SER A 222 5.64 -3.41 -17.10
N THR A 223 5.65 -4.67 -16.69
CA THR A 223 5.99 -5.80 -17.58
C THR A 223 4.96 -5.99 -18.69
N VAL A 224 3.66 -5.82 -18.37
CA VAL A 224 2.60 -5.93 -19.38
C VAL A 224 2.64 -4.75 -20.36
N SER A 225 2.85 -3.53 -19.87
CA SER A 225 2.85 -2.31 -20.69
C SER A 225 4.02 -2.27 -21.70
N THR A 226 5.14 -2.93 -21.40
CA THR A 226 6.32 -2.97 -22.30
C THR A 226 6.30 -4.13 -23.28
N ARG A 227 5.27 -4.98 -23.32
CA ARG A 227 5.20 -6.12 -24.24
C ARG A 227 4.82 -5.74 -25.67
N GLY A 228 4.23 -4.58 -25.90
CA GLY A 228 3.72 -4.13 -27.20
C GLY A 228 4.65 -3.19 -27.98
N SER A 229 5.76 -2.83 -27.41
CA SER A 229 6.83 -2.05 -28.01
C SER A 229 8.01 -2.98 -28.35
#